data_8fc774e0997eb39d546b59f5c028cc73
#
_entry.id   8fc774e0997eb39d546b59f5c028cc73
#
_cell.length_a   1.000
_cell.length_b   1.000
_cell.length_c   1.000
_cell.angle_alpha   90.00
_cell.angle_beta   90.00
_cell.angle_gamma   90.00
#
_symmetry.space_group_name_H-M   'P 1'
#
loop_
_entity.id
_entity.type
_entity.pdbx_description
1 polymer ?
#
loop_
_entity_poly.entity_id
_entity_poly.type
_entity_poly.pdbx_seq_one_letter_code
_entity_poly.pdbx_strand_id
1 'polypeptide(L)' 'RGIGIELRIYGSKPDVAEANARGGGWTVLAGSLDKPHGLRECMIIDDEGYVWIPSVHLPKEN' A
#
# COMPACT_ATOMS: atom_id res chain seq x y z
N ARG A 1 5.49 18.15 8.08
CA ARG A 1 5.00 16.96 8.38
C ARG A 1 5.20 15.96 7.26
N GLY A 2 4.72 14.80 7.34
CA GLY A 2 5.05 13.78 6.39
C GLY A 2 4.46 13.90 5.00
N ILE A 3 3.82 15.00 4.70
CA ILE A 3 3.20 15.16 3.41
C ILE A 3 4.24 15.12 2.32
N GLY A 4 3.99 14.31 1.30
CA GLY A 4 4.91 14.19 0.19
C GLY A 4 5.95 13.13 0.36
N ILE A 5 6.04 12.53 1.54
CA ILE A 5 6.98 11.43 1.75
C ILE A 5 6.24 10.12 1.52
N GLU A 6 6.71 9.36 0.56
CA GLU A 6 6.13 8.07 0.23
C GLU A 6 7.14 6.98 0.51
N LEU A 7 6.71 5.97 1.22
CA LEU A 7 7.56 4.86 1.61
C LEU A 7 7.02 3.59 0.96
N ARG A 8 7.70 3.15 -0.08
CA ARG A 8 7.28 1.93 -0.78
C ARG A 8 7.96 0.74 -0.14
N ILE A 9 7.18 -0.25 0.20
CA ILE A 9 7.67 -1.45 0.86
C ILE A 9 7.36 -2.65 -0.01
N TYR A 10 8.40 -3.25 -0.56
CA TYR A 10 8.24 -4.43 -1.40
C TYR A 10 8.15 -5.67 -0.52
N GLY A 11 7.35 -6.63 -0.97
CA GLY A 11 7.17 -7.87 -0.23
C GLY A 11 6.11 -7.80 0.84
N SER A 12 5.50 -6.64 1.01
CA SER A 12 4.44 -6.46 1.99
C SER A 12 3.10 -6.61 1.26
N LYS A 13 2.27 -7.54 1.71
CA LYS A 13 1.03 -7.85 1.02
C LYS A 13 0.03 -6.71 1.17
N PRO A 14 -0.36 -6.08 0.06
CA PRO A 14 -1.24 -4.90 0.14
C PRO A 14 -2.60 -5.21 0.76
N ASP A 15 -3.16 -6.37 0.42
CA ASP A 15 -4.49 -6.69 0.93
C ASP A 15 -4.51 -6.81 2.44
N VAL A 16 -3.45 -7.39 3.01
CA VAL A 16 -3.34 -7.51 4.46
C VAL A 16 -3.11 -6.14 5.09
N ALA A 17 -2.23 -5.35 4.48
CA ALA A 17 -1.93 -4.02 4.99
C ALA A 17 -3.17 -3.14 4.93
N GLU A 18 -3.93 -3.24 3.85
CA GLU A 18 -5.16 -2.46 3.72
C GLU A 18 -6.16 -2.83 4.80
N ALA A 19 -6.36 -4.13 5.05
CA ALA A 19 -7.29 -4.58 6.07
C ALA A 19 -6.85 -4.09 7.45
N ASN A 20 -5.55 -4.15 7.73
CA ASN A 20 -5.03 -3.69 9.01
C ASN A 20 -5.21 -2.19 9.17
N ALA A 21 -4.99 -1.44 8.10
CA ALA A 21 -5.15 0.01 8.17
C ALA A 21 -6.60 0.38 8.45
N ARG A 22 -7.53 -0.28 7.79
CA ARG A 22 -8.94 0.00 8.02
C ARG A 22 -9.35 -0.35 9.44
N GLY A 23 -8.85 -1.48 9.95
CA GLY A 23 -9.17 -1.90 11.31
C GLY A 23 -8.50 -1.03 12.36
N GLY A 24 -7.34 -0.46 12.05
CA GLY A 24 -6.62 0.37 12.98
C GLY A 24 -6.96 1.85 12.92
N GLY A 25 -7.83 2.24 12.01
CA GLY A 25 -8.24 3.63 11.94
C GLY A 25 -7.34 4.50 11.07
N TRP A 26 -6.39 3.93 10.36
CA TRP A 26 -5.59 4.68 9.39
C TRP A 26 -6.39 4.89 8.11
N THR A 27 -6.00 5.89 7.36
CA THR A 27 -6.72 6.21 6.13
C THR A 27 -6.15 5.40 4.98
N VAL A 28 -7.03 4.75 4.23
CA VAL A 28 -6.65 4.07 3.00
C VAL A 28 -6.90 5.03 1.86
N LEU A 29 -5.83 5.54 1.27
CA LEU A 29 -5.94 6.50 0.17
C LEU A 29 -6.33 5.79 -1.12
N ALA A 30 -5.80 4.60 -1.33
CA ALA A 30 -6.14 3.79 -2.50
C ALA A 30 -6.10 2.34 -2.09
N GLY A 31 -7.18 1.62 -2.35
CA GLY A 31 -7.26 0.20 -2.03
C GLY A 31 -6.31 -0.61 -2.89
N SER A 32 -6.19 -1.88 -2.55
CA SER A 32 -5.27 -2.78 -3.23
C SER A 32 -5.70 -2.98 -4.68
N LEU A 33 -4.79 -2.71 -5.60
CA LEU A 33 -5.05 -2.81 -7.04
C LEU A 33 -3.82 -3.36 -7.74
N ASP A 34 -4.08 -4.09 -8.80
CA ASP A 34 -3.03 -4.53 -9.70
C ASP A 34 -2.66 -3.38 -10.61
N LYS A 35 -1.38 -3.14 -10.71
CA LYS A 35 -0.86 -2.05 -11.54
C LYS A 35 -0.27 -2.59 -12.83
N PRO A 36 -0.20 -1.76 -13.87
CA PRO A 36 0.27 -2.24 -15.18
C PRO A 36 1.69 -2.80 -15.19
N HIS A 37 2.50 -2.43 -14.21
CA HIS A 37 3.89 -2.88 -14.18
C HIS A 37 4.05 -4.27 -13.57
N GLY A 38 2.96 -4.95 -13.26
CA GLY A 38 3.05 -6.26 -12.63
C GLY A 38 3.21 -6.19 -11.14
N LEU A 39 2.73 -5.12 -10.54
CA LEU A 39 2.75 -4.95 -9.09
C LEU A 39 1.32 -4.83 -8.59
N ARG A 40 1.08 -5.33 -7.39
CA ARG A 40 -0.14 -5.05 -6.67
C ARG A 40 0.22 -4.20 -5.48
N GLU A 41 -0.48 -3.11 -5.28
CA GLU A 41 -0.13 -2.18 -4.22
C GLU A 41 -1.35 -1.44 -3.69
N CYS A 42 -1.21 -0.88 -2.50
CA CYS A 42 -2.21 0.02 -1.95
C CYS A 42 -1.48 1.23 -1.38
N MET A 43 -2.25 2.26 -1.03
CA MET A 43 -1.70 3.46 -0.42
C MET A 43 -2.40 3.72 0.88
N ILE A 44 -1.64 3.88 1.95
CA ILE A 44 -2.14 4.08 3.29
C ILE A 44 -1.45 5.29 3.87
N ILE A 45 -2.19 6.12 4.60
CA ILE A 45 -1.57 7.23 5.32
C ILE A 45 -1.69 6.96 6.81
N ASP A 46 -0.58 7.13 7.53
CA ASP A 46 -0.57 6.86 8.97
C ASP A 46 -0.86 8.12 9.76
N ASP A 47 -0.80 8.01 11.09
CA ASP A 47 -1.13 9.12 11.98
C ASP A 47 -0.17 10.29 11.82
N GLU A 48 1.04 10.01 11.35
CA GLU A 48 2.06 11.03 11.20
C GLU A 48 1.99 11.73 9.85
N GLY A 49 1.14 11.24 8.96
CA GLY A 49 1.01 11.82 7.64
C GLY A 49 1.91 11.23 6.59
N TYR A 50 2.61 10.14 6.90
CA TYR A 50 3.44 9.45 5.92
C TYR A 50 2.58 8.53 5.07
N VAL A 51 2.88 8.49 3.79
CA VAL A 51 2.17 7.62 2.86
C VAL A 51 2.99 6.34 2.68
N TRP A 52 2.37 5.22 2.99
CA TRP A 52 2.99 3.89 2.86
C TRP A 52 2.40 3.20 1.65
N ILE A 53 3.26 2.55 0.88
CA ILE A 53 2.82 1.87 -0.33
C ILE A 53 3.30 0.42 -0.28
N PRO A 54 2.59 -0.44 0.45
CA PRO A 54 2.91 -1.86 0.44
C PRO A 54 2.70 -2.43 -0.96
N SER A 55 3.68 -3.20 -1.44
CA SER A 55 3.67 -3.68 -2.81
C SER A 55 4.20 -5.10 -2.87
N VAL A 56 3.62 -5.90 -3.76
CA VAL A 56 4.14 -7.22 -4.08
C VAL A 56 4.14 -7.38 -5.59
N HIS A 57 5.06 -8.19 -6.07
CA HIS A 57 5.06 -8.54 -7.48
C HIS A 57 3.96 -9.54 -7.75
N LEU A 58 3.25 -9.32 -8.84
CA LEU A 58 2.23 -10.26 -9.27
C LEU A 58 2.89 -11.48 -9.88
N PRO A 59 2.25 -12.65 -9.76
CA PRO A 59 2.80 -13.83 -10.41
C PRO A 59 2.87 -13.63 -11.90
N LYS A 60 3.94 -14.12 -12.49
CA LYS A 60 4.07 -14.08 -13.93
C LYS A 60 3.13 -15.07 -14.57
N GLU A 61 2.53 -14.65 -15.65
CA GLU A 61 1.71 -15.55 -16.45
C GLU A 61 2.47 -15.99 -17.66
N ASN A 62 2.29 -17.22 -18.03
CA ASN A 62 2.99 -17.74 -19.19
C ASN A 62 2.10 -17.79 -20.40
#